data_d7e4ab43711ae10306ed88522aed01c3
#
_entry.id   d7e4ab43711ae10306ed88522aed01c3
#
_cell.length_a   1.000
_cell.length_b   1.000
_cell.length_c   1.000
_cell.angle_alpha   90.00
_cell.angle_beta   90.00
_cell.angle_gamma   90.00
#
_symmetry.space_group_name_H-M   'P 1'
#
loop_
_entity.id
_entity.type
_entity.pdbx_description
1 polymer ?
#
loop_
_entity_poly.entity_id
_entity_poly.type
_entity_poly.pdbx_seq_one_letter_code
_entity_poly.pdbx_strand_id
1 'polypeptide(L)'
;MNSTEERIAQFENMAASDPDNEMAHFSLGNAYLQAGRAAEAAVSFERCIELNAEMSKAYQLAGESFIKAGWSDRAVEVLNTGYVIAARRGEQLPRKAMEELLTEIGRPIPVLDEEVKAEAAKRAASGTFTCSRTGRDGSQLEAPPFKGPVGEWIQANISAETWQDWIDQGTKVINELRLDLSQDADSATYDQHMHEFLGVPEDV
;
A
#
# COMPACT_ATOMS: atom_id res chain seq x y z
N MET A 1 7.37 25.67 -6.08
CA MET A 1 7.78 24.53 -5.23
C MET A 1 7.47 23.29 -6.03
N ASN A 2 8.17 22.19 -5.84
CA ASN A 2 7.90 20.97 -6.62
C ASN A 2 6.68 20.27 -5.98
N SER A 3 5.69 19.88 -6.75
CA SER A 3 4.46 19.24 -6.24
C SER A 3 4.73 18.04 -5.30
N THR A 4 5.85 17.35 -5.51
CA THR A 4 6.30 16.23 -4.67
C THR A 4 6.67 16.67 -3.25
N GLU A 5 7.36 17.80 -3.07
CA GLU A 5 7.72 18.33 -1.74
C GLU A 5 6.47 18.83 -0.97
N GLU A 6 5.51 19.40 -1.66
CA GLU A 6 4.23 19.81 -1.05
C GLU A 6 3.44 18.60 -0.54
N ARG A 7 3.46 17.49 -1.30
CA ARG A 7 2.84 16.22 -0.89
C ARG A 7 3.55 15.59 0.31
N ILE A 8 4.88 15.60 0.32
CA ILE A 8 5.65 15.12 1.48
C ILE A 8 5.23 15.91 2.72
N ALA A 9 5.26 17.24 2.66
CA ALA A 9 4.87 18.10 3.78
C ALA A 9 3.42 17.84 4.25
N GLN A 10 2.50 17.57 3.34
CA GLN A 10 1.13 17.21 3.67
C GLN A 10 1.07 15.89 4.45
N PHE A 11 1.74 14.82 3.97
CA PHE A 11 1.73 13.52 4.65
C PHE A 11 2.54 13.53 5.94
N GLU A 12 3.62 14.33 6.05
CA GLU A 12 4.31 14.58 7.31
C GLU A 12 3.37 15.19 8.36
N ASN A 13 2.57 16.19 7.97
CA ASN A 13 1.57 16.79 8.83
C ASN A 13 0.48 15.79 9.24
N MET A 14 0.01 14.94 8.32
CA MET A 14 -0.97 13.90 8.64
C MET A 14 -0.41 12.90 9.65
N ALA A 15 0.79 12.37 9.42
CA ALA A 15 1.45 11.43 10.31
C ALA A 15 1.79 12.06 11.69
N ALA A 16 2.11 13.36 11.72
CA ALA A 16 2.35 14.08 12.97
C ALA A 16 1.05 14.33 13.75
N SER A 17 -0.06 14.57 13.06
CA SER A 17 -1.37 14.82 13.67
C SER A 17 -2.03 13.55 14.21
N ASP A 18 -1.77 12.41 13.57
CA ASP A 18 -2.25 11.09 13.97
C ASP A 18 -1.12 10.06 13.80
N PRO A 19 -0.23 9.92 14.81
CA PRO A 19 0.95 9.05 14.73
C PRO A 19 0.64 7.54 14.65
N ASP A 20 -0.59 7.15 14.94
CA ASP A 20 -1.05 5.76 14.89
C ASP A 20 -1.85 5.44 13.61
N ASN A 21 -1.89 6.38 12.67
CA ASN A 21 -2.52 6.19 11.37
C ASN A 21 -1.55 5.49 10.38
N GLU A 22 -1.69 4.19 10.23
CA GLU A 22 -0.84 3.40 9.33
C GLU A 22 -0.91 3.87 7.87
N MET A 23 -2.06 4.44 7.45
CA MET A 23 -2.25 4.92 6.09
C MET A 23 -1.53 6.23 5.82
N ALA A 24 -1.43 7.11 6.83
CA ALA A 24 -0.62 8.32 6.75
C ALA A 24 0.86 7.97 6.56
N HIS A 25 1.39 7.04 7.36
CA HIS A 25 2.76 6.56 7.24
C HIS A 25 3.02 5.83 5.91
N PHE A 26 2.05 5.05 5.43
CA PHE A 26 2.16 4.40 4.12
C PHE A 26 2.22 5.43 2.97
N SER A 27 1.36 6.44 3.00
CA SER A 27 1.31 7.49 1.98
C SER A 27 2.57 8.36 2.01
N LEU A 28 3.08 8.65 3.20
CA LEU A 28 4.36 9.36 3.40
C LEU A 28 5.54 8.56 2.82
N GLY A 29 5.59 7.25 3.09
CA GLY A 29 6.61 6.36 2.52
C GLY A 29 6.60 6.37 0.98
N ASN A 30 5.41 6.31 0.37
CA ASN A 30 5.27 6.41 -1.08
C ASN A 30 5.74 7.78 -1.61
N ALA A 31 5.39 8.88 -0.95
CA ALA A 31 5.84 10.22 -1.35
C ALA A 31 7.36 10.35 -1.30
N TYR A 32 8.00 9.81 -0.26
CA TYR A 32 9.46 9.77 -0.16
C TYR A 32 10.11 8.91 -1.25
N LEU A 33 9.53 7.72 -1.56
CA LEU A 33 10.02 6.88 -2.66
C LEU A 33 9.98 7.62 -4.01
N GLN A 34 8.88 8.30 -4.32
CA GLN A 34 8.74 9.09 -5.54
C GLN A 34 9.71 10.28 -5.59
N ALA A 35 10.08 10.82 -4.43
CA ALA A 35 11.11 11.86 -4.32
C ALA A 35 12.55 11.30 -4.38
N GLY A 36 12.74 9.98 -4.46
CA GLY A 36 14.06 9.34 -4.40
C GLY A 36 14.68 9.30 -3.00
N ARG A 37 13.91 9.63 -1.96
CA ARG A 37 14.32 9.68 -0.54
C ARG A 37 14.11 8.31 0.12
N ALA A 38 14.87 7.31 -0.37
CA ALA A 38 14.65 5.90 -0.03
C ALA A 38 14.82 5.58 1.48
N ALA A 39 15.75 6.25 2.17
CA ALA A 39 15.97 6.03 3.59
C ALA A 39 14.77 6.49 4.44
N GLU A 40 14.20 7.67 4.13
CA GLU A 40 13.00 8.18 4.81
C GLU A 40 11.76 7.35 4.47
N ALA A 41 11.66 6.88 3.23
CA ALA A 41 10.60 5.96 2.83
C ALA A 41 10.64 4.67 3.66
N ALA A 42 11.82 4.08 3.85
CA ALA A 42 11.99 2.87 4.64
C ALA A 42 11.49 3.06 6.09
N VAL A 43 11.84 4.16 6.74
CA VAL A 43 11.38 4.47 8.11
C VAL A 43 9.86 4.62 8.17
N SER A 44 9.26 5.28 7.18
CA SER A 44 7.81 5.47 7.12
C SER A 44 7.08 4.13 6.93
N PHE A 45 7.58 3.24 6.06
CA PHE A 45 7.00 1.91 5.89
C PHE A 45 7.24 1.01 7.10
N GLU A 46 8.38 1.10 7.80
CA GLU A 46 8.57 0.38 9.07
C GLU A 46 7.52 0.80 10.10
N ARG A 47 7.25 2.08 10.24
CA ARG A 47 6.19 2.54 11.13
C ARG A 47 4.81 2.02 10.71
N CYS A 48 4.53 1.99 9.42
CA CYS A 48 3.31 1.38 8.90
C CYS A 48 3.21 -0.11 9.28
N ILE A 49 4.30 -0.87 9.17
CA ILE A 49 4.37 -2.30 9.56
C ILE A 49 4.15 -2.48 11.07
N GLU A 50 4.73 -1.63 11.90
CA GLU A 50 4.51 -1.65 13.36
C GLU A 50 3.03 -1.48 13.72
N LEU A 51 2.33 -0.60 13.01
CA LEU A 51 0.91 -0.31 13.23
C LEU A 51 -0.01 -1.38 12.62
N ASN A 52 0.38 -1.95 11.49
CA ASN A 52 -0.37 -2.99 10.79
C ASN A 52 0.56 -4.06 10.23
N ALA A 53 0.88 -5.04 11.08
CA ALA A 53 1.78 -6.14 10.73
C ALA A 53 1.23 -7.09 9.64
N GLU A 54 -0.04 -6.96 9.26
CA GLU A 54 -0.65 -7.78 8.22
C GLU A 54 -0.62 -7.11 6.82
N MET A 55 -0.12 -5.90 6.71
CA MET A 55 -0.04 -5.17 5.44
C MET A 55 1.17 -5.62 4.62
N SER A 56 1.04 -6.71 3.87
CA SER A 56 2.12 -7.27 3.04
C SER A 56 2.72 -6.27 2.04
N LYS A 57 1.91 -5.34 1.53
CA LYS A 57 2.37 -4.26 0.64
C LYS A 57 3.36 -3.31 1.32
N ALA A 58 3.20 -3.04 2.61
CA ALA A 58 4.16 -2.22 3.36
C ALA A 58 5.53 -2.92 3.49
N TYR A 59 5.53 -4.25 3.71
CA TYR A 59 6.77 -5.04 3.71
C TYR A 59 7.47 -5.01 2.36
N GLN A 60 6.74 -5.15 1.26
CA GLN A 60 7.29 -5.07 -0.09
C GLN A 60 7.99 -3.72 -0.31
N LEU A 61 7.30 -2.61 -0.02
CA LEU A 61 7.82 -1.27 -0.25
C LEU A 61 8.93 -0.88 0.72
N ALA A 62 8.87 -1.36 1.97
CA ALA A 62 9.98 -1.22 2.93
C ALA A 62 11.24 -1.93 2.41
N GLY A 63 11.09 -3.17 1.93
CA GLY A 63 12.19 -3.93 1.35
C GLY A 63 12.81 -3.24 0.13
N GLU A 64 11.99 -2.76 -0.79
CA GLU A 64 12.43 -1.96 -1.94
C GLU A 64 13.18 -0.70 -1.50
N SER A 65 12.65 0.00 -0.50
CA SER A 65 13.26 1.22 0.06
C SER A 65 14.60 0.93 0.72
N PHE A 66 14.72 -0.17 1.47
CA PHE A 66 15.99 -0.60 2.07
C PHE A 66 17.03 -0.97 1.02
N ILE A 67 16.62 -1.66 -0.07
CA ILE A 67 17.52 -1.95 -1.19
C ILE A 67 18.04 -0.66 -1.80
N LYS A 68 17.16 0.29 -2.13
CA LYS A 68 17.52 1.60 -2.68
C LYS A 68 18.40 2.44 -1.76
N ALA A 69 18.24 2.29 -0.45
CA ALA A 69 19.06 2.95 0.56
C ALA A 69 20.41 2.25 0.82
N GLY A 70 20.64 1.07 0.20
CA GLY A 70 21.87 0.27 0.39
C GLY A 70 21.89 -0.57 1.67
N TRP A 71 20.75 -0.75 2.34
CA TRP A 71 20.62 -1.49 3.60
C TRP A 71 20.13 -2.93 3.35
N SER A 72 20.90 -3.68 2.59
CA SER A 72 20.52 -4.99 2.05
C SER A 72 20.14 -6.02 3.15
N ASP A 73 20.79 -6.02 4.29
CA ASP A 73 20.46 -6.97 5.36
C ASP A 73 19.07 -6.67 5.97
N ARG A 74 18.73 -5.40 6.18
CA ARG A 74 17.38 -4.99 6.63
C ARG A 74 16.32 -5.33 5.57
N ALA A 75 16.64 -5.13 4.28
CA ALA A 75 15.76 -5.51 3.19
C ALA A 75 15.42 -7.01 3.25
N VAL A 76 16.42 -7.88 3.46
CA VAL A 76 16.20 -9.32 3.56
C VAL A 76 15.28 -9.69 4.72
N GLU A 77 15.49 -9.12 5.91
CA GLU A 77 14.65 -9.39 7.09
C GLU A 77 13.18 -9.03 6.82
N VAL A 78 12.94 -7.84 6.30
CA VAL A 78 11.60 -7.33 6.03
C VAL A 78 10.93 -8.11 4.90
N LEU A 79 11.63 -8.36 3.79
CA LEU A 79 11.10 -9.12 2.65
C LEU A 79 10.76 -10.56 3.03
N ASN A 80 11.59 -11.23 3.82
CA ASN A 80 11.31 -12.58 4.28
C ASN A 80 10.05 -12.66 5.15
N THR A 81 9.90 -11.71 6.07
CA THR A 81 8.71 -11.64 6.93
C THR A 81 7.46 -11.35 6.10
N GLY A 82 7.52 -10.35 5.23
CA GLY A 82 6.40 -9.98 4.36
C GLY A 82 6.02 -11.09 3.38
N TYR A 83 6.99 -11.84 2.85
CA TYR A 83 6.74 -12.99 1.99
C TYR A 83 5.89 -14.08 2.67
N VAL A 84 6.21 -14.40 3.93
CA VAL A 84 5.45 -15.38 4.72
C VAL A 84 4.03 -14.86 5.00
N ILE A 85 3.89 -13.58 5.37
CA ILE A 85 2.59 -12.95 5.60
C ILE A 85 1.74 -12.97 4.33
N ALA A 86 2.30 -12.52 3.20
CA ALA A 86 1.60 -12.54 1.91
C ALA A 86 1.17 -13.95 1.50
N ALA A 87 2.03 -14.96 1.74
CA ALA A 87 1.71 -16.34 1.46
C ALA A 87 0.54 -16.85 2.31
N ARG A 88 0.58 -16.61 3.64
CA ARG A 88 -0.49 -16.97 4.59
C ARG A 88 -1.82 -16.36 4.19
N ARG A 89 -1.80 -15.14 3.70
CA ARG A 89 -2.98 -14.36 3.27
C ARG A 89 -3.44 -14.66 1.85
N GLY A 90 -2.67 -15.44 1.10
CA GLY A 90 -2.99 -15.75 -0.31
C GLY A 90 -2.74 -14.59 -1.29
N GLU A 91 -2.05 -13.56 -0.88
CA GLU A 91 -1.78 -12.34 -1.66
C GLU A 91 -0.64 -12.56 -2.66
N GLN A 92 -1.00 -12.91 -3.90
CA GLN A 92 -0.04 -13.31 -4.93
C GLN A 92 0.86 -12.16 -5.39
N LEU A 93 0.30 -10.95 -5.56
CA LEU A 93 1.03 -9.80 -6.11
C LEU A 93 2.16 -9.33 -5.19
N PRO A 94 1.92 -8.98 -3.89
CA PRO A 94 3.01 -8.60 -3.00
C PRO A 94 4.02 -9.73 -2.81
N ARG A 95 3.57 -10.99 -2.73
CA ARG A 95 4.45 -12.14 -2.58
C ARG A 95 5.43 -12.26 -3.74
N LYS A 96 4.92 -12.20 -4.98
CA LYS A 96 5.73 -12.29 -6.19
C LYS A 96 6.72 -11.12 -6.30
N ALA A 97 6.29 -9.92 -5.98
CA ALA A 97 7.16 -8.75 -5.99
C ALA A 97 8.31 -8.88 -4.96
N MET A 98 8.05 -9.41 -3.76
CA MET A 98 9.10 -9.68 -2.76
C MET A 98 10.05 -10.80 -3.19
N GLU A 99 9.55 -11.83 -3.89
CA GLU A 99 10.36 -12.87 -4.51
C GLU A 99 11.33 -12.29 -5.56
N GLU A 100 10.84 -11.39 -6.41
CA GLU A 100 11.64 -10.70 -7.42
C GLU A 100 12.73 -9.83 -6.75
N LEU A 101 12.39 -9.06 -5.73
CA LEU A 101 13.34 -8.23 -4.98
C LEU A 101 14.43 -9.06 -4.28
N LEU A 102 14.06 -10.18 -3.63
CA LEU A 102 15.04 -11.09 -3.01
C LEU A 102 15.98 -11.69 -4.08
N THR A 103 15.43 -12.07 -5.22
CA THR A 103 16.21 -12.61 -6.35
C THR A 103 17.18 -11.58 -6.90
N GLU A 104 16.75 -10.34 -7.08
CA GLU A 104 17.57 -9.21 -7.56
C GLU A 104 18.81 -8.99 -6.68
N ILE A 105 18.64 -9.07 -5.36
CA ILE A 105 19.75 -8.90 -4.41
C ILE A 105 20.51 -10.21 -4.12
N GLY A 106 20.23 -11.30 -4.86
CA GLY A 106 20.92 -12.59 -4.75
C GLY A 106 20.67 -13.31 -3.42
N ARG A 107 19.49 -13.15 -2.83
CA ARG A 107 19.10 -13.80 -1.57
C ARG A 107 18.09 -14.93 -1.81
N PRO A 108 18.13 -16.01 -1.00
CA PRO A 108 17.20 -17.12 -1.17
C PRO A 108 15.78 -16.70 -0.81
N ILE A 109 14.81 -17.28 -1.54
CA ILE A 109 13.39 -17.12 -1.23
C ILE A 109 13.05 -17.98 -0.02
N PRO A 110 12.27 -17.46 0.96
CA PRO A 110 11.86 -18.23 2.13
C PRO A 110 11.10 -19.51 1.77
N VAL A 111 11.46 -20.62 2.42
CA VAL A 111 10.68 -21.85 2.31
C VAL A 111 9.49 -21.76 3.25
N LEU A 112 8.28 -21.85 2.69
CA LEU A 112 7.06 -21.85 3.47
C LEU A 112 6.89 -23.19 4.18
N ASP A 113 6.59 -23.15 5.47
CA ASP A 113 6.23 -24.34 6.24
C ASP A 113 4.80 -24.84 5.88
N GLU A 114 4.46 -26.02 6.36
CA GLU A 114 3.17 -26.67 6.06
C GLU A 114 1.99 -25.93 6.73
N GLU A 115 2.22 -25.25 7.84
CA GLU A 115 1.19 -24.46 8.53
C GLU A 115 0.77 -23.26 7.69
N VAL A 116 1.73 -22.48 7.19
CA VAL A 116 1.46 -21.34 6.28
C VAL A 116 0.76 -21.79 5.01
N LYS A 117 1.18 -22.90 4.42
CA LYS A 117 0.52 -23.48 3.23
C LYS A 117 -0.92 -23.89 3.52
N ALA A 118 -1.17 -24.50 4.66
CA ALA A 118 -2.51 -24.95 5.09
C ALA A 118 -3.42 -23.74 5.36
N GLU A 119 -2.92 -22.69 6.00
CA GLU A 119 -3.68 -21.43 6.22
C GLU A 119 -4.04 -20.77 4.88
N ALA A 120 -3.07 -20.65 3.97
CA ALA A 120 -3.31 -20.10 2.63
C ALA A 120 -4.39 -20.89 1.87
N ALA A 121 -4.32 -22.23 1.91
CA ALA A 121 -5.31 -23.11 1.27
C ALA A 121 -6.70 -22.97 1.90
N LYS A 122 -6.78 -22.90 3.25
CA LYS A 122 -8.04 -22.68 3.96
C LYS A 122 -8.66 -21.33 3.59
N ARG A 123 -7.85 -20.29 3.51
CA ARG A 123 -8.31 -18.94 3.12
C ARG A 123 -8.82 -18.91 1.69
N ALA A 124 -8.10 -19.50 0.75
CA ALA A 124 -8.54 -19.64 -0.62
C ALA A 124 -9.87 -20.38 -0.76
N ALA A 125 -10.09 -21.41 0.07
CA ALA A 125 -11.33 -22.19 0.11
C ALA A 125 -12.50 -21.43 0.76
N SER A 126 -12.24 -20.50 1.68
CA SER A 126 -13.28 -19.72 2.38
C SER A 126 -13.91 -18.63 1.53
N GLY A 127 -13.27 -18.25 0.42
CA GLY A 127 -13.70 -17.11 -0.40
C GLY A 127 -13.61 -15.75 0.31
N THR A 128 -12.82 -15.66 1.37
CA THR A 128 -12.63 -14.41 2.12
C THR A 128 -11.98 -13.36 1.24
N PHE A 129 -12.61 -12.19 1.11
CA PHE A 129 -12.02 -11.06 0.42
C PHE A 129 -10.99 -10.38 1.32
N THR A 130 -9.78 -10.22 0.82
CA THR A 130 -8.72 -9.50 1.51
C THR A 130 -8.39 -8.22 0.76
N CYS A 131 -8.48 -7.09 1.43
CA CYS A 131 -8.11 -5.79 0.87
C CYS A 131 -6.62 -5.74 0.55
N SER A 132 -6.25 -5.54 -0.71
CA SER A 132 -4.84 -5.46 -1.15
C SER A 132 -4.10 -4.27 -0.54
N ARG A 133 -4.84 -3.22 -0.18
CA ARG A 133 -4.28 -1.99 0.39
C ARG A 133 -3.90 -2.15 1.86
N THR A 134 -4.80 -2.70 2.67
CA THR A 134 -4.63 -2.79 4.12
C THR A 134 -4.19 -4.17 4.58
N GLY A 135 -4.30 -5.18 3.73
CA GLY A 135 -4.13 -6.56 4.11
C GLY A 135 -5.20 -7.10 5.06
N ARG A 136 -6.24 -6.34 5.38
CA ARG A 136 -7.34 -6.77 6.26
C ARG A 136 -8.42 -7.52 5.48
N ASP A 137 -9.06 -8.45 6.14
CA ASP A 137 -10.26 -9.07 5.60
C ASP A 137 -11.42 -8.09 5.67
N GLY A 138 -12.26 -8.11 4.65
CA GLY A 138 -13.40 -7.23 4.54
C GLY A 138 -14.41 -7.72 3.51
N SER A 139 -15.39 -6.88 3.22
CA SER A 139 -16.42 -7.14 2.23
C SER A 139 -15.95 -6.67 0.85
N GLN A 140 -16.14 -7.48 -0.18
CA GLN A 140 -15.91 -7.03 -1.55
C GLN A 140 -17.00 -6.03 -1.97
N LEU A 141 -16.63 -5.02 -2.75
CA LEU A 141 -17.60 -4.11 -3.36
C LEU A 141 -18.53 -4.89 -4.32
N GLU A 142 -19.83 -4.66 -4.22
CA GLU A 142 -20.85 -5.34 -5.06
C GLU A 142 -20.70 -4.98 -6.56
N ALA A 143 -20.23 -3.76 -6.82
CA ALA A 143 -19.99 -3.27 -8.19
C ALA A 143 -18.78 -2.30 -8.19
N PRO A 144 -18.15 -2.07 -9.37
CA PRO A 144 -17.16 -1.01 -9.51
C PRO A 144 -17.74 0.34 -9.10
N PRO A 145 -17.02 1.16 -8.29
CA PRO A 145 -17.53 2.45 -7.82
C PRO A 145 -17.76 3.48 -8.95
N PHE A 146 -17.07 3.29 -10.07
CA PHE A 146 -17.27 4.05 -11.31
C PHE A 146 -16.79 3.20 -12.50
N LYS A 147 -17.11 3.63 -13.72
CA LYS A 147 -16.77 2.91 -14.95
C LYS A 147 -15.29 3.07 -15.31
N GLY A 148 -14.69 2.04 -15.85
CA GLY A 148 -13.34 2.03 -16.40
C GLY A 148 -12.37 1.16 -15.60
N PRO A 149 -11.12 1.04 -16.09
CA PRO A 149 -10.14 0.12 -15.53
C PRO A 149 -9.86 0.34 -14.04
N VAL A 150 -9.74 1.59 -13.62
CA VAL A 150 -9.50 1.96 -12.21
C VAL A 150 -10.66 1.50 -11.32
N GLY A 151 -11.93 1.72 -11.72
CA GLY A 151 -13.10 1.28 -10.95
C GLY A 151 -13.16 -0.25 -10.83
N GLU A 152 -12.86 -0.95 -11.90
CA GLU A 152 -12.78 -2.42 -11.93
C GLU A 152 -11.65 -2.95 -11.05
N TRP A 153 -10.49 -2.29 -11.10
CA TRP A 153 -9.36 -2.62 -10.23
C TRP A 153 -9.71 -2.43 -8.74
N ILE A 154 -10.37 -1.31 -8.40
CA ILE A 154 -10.81 -1.02 -7.03
C ILE A 154 -11.76 -2.13 -6.55
N GLN A 155 -12.77 -2.51 -7.33
CA GLN A 155 -13.68 -3.59 -6.97
C GLN A 155 -12.96 -4.92 -6.73
N ALA A 156 -11.95 -5.21 -7.54
CA ALA A 156 -11.21 -6.47 -7.46
C ALA A 156 -10.19 -6.52 -6.30
N ASN A 157 -9.74 -5.36 -5.79
CA ASN A 157 -8.58 -5.29 -4.88
C ASN A 157 -8.86 -4.57 -3.56
N ILE A 158 -9.89 -3.73 -3.48
CA ILE A 158 -10.16 -2.86 -2.33
C ILE A 158 -11.44 -3.29 -1.64
N SER A 159 -11.41 -3.44 -0.31
CA SER A 159 -12.61 -3.75 0.45
C SER A 159 -13.57 -2.57 0.53
N ALA A 160 -14.86 -2.86 0.76
CA ALA A 160 -15.90 -1.84 0.92
C ALA A 160 -15.59 -0.89 2.09
N GLU A 161 -14.99 -1.42 3.16
CA GLU A 161 -14.57 -0.65 4.32
C GLU A 161 -13.47 0.35 3.94
N THR A 162 -12.41 -0.10 3.24
CA THR A 162 -11.33 0.78 2.78
C THR A 162 -11.80 1.79 1.73
N TRP A 163 -12.76 1.41 0.90
CA TRP A 163 -13.40 2.35 -0.02
C TRP A 163 -14.18 3.43 0.74
N GLN A 164 -14.88 3.07 1.82
CA GLN A 164 -15.56 4.06 2.67
C GLN A 164 -14.57 5.01 3.36
N ASP A 165 -13.45 4.49 3.85
CA ASP A 165 -12.36 5.31 4.42
C ASP A 165 -11.85 6.33 3.39
N TRP A 166 -11.75 5.92 2.10
CA TRP A 166 -11.40 6.86 1.04
C TRP A 166 -12.48 7.94 0.83
N ILE A 167 -13.76 7.60 0.84
CA ILE A 167 -14.84 8.59 0.68
C ILE A 167 -14.75 9.67 1.76
N ASP A 168 -14.48 9.28 3.00
CA ASP A 168 -14.32 10.19 4.13
C ASP A 168 -13.05 11.04 3.98
N GLN A 169 -11.94 10.42 3.57
CA GLN A 169 -10.67 11.12 3.33
C GLN A 169 -10.75 12.03 2.10
N GLY A 170 -11.35 11.59 1.01
CA GLY A 170 -11.51 12.36 -0.21
C GLY A 170 -12.33 13.64 0.02
N THR A 171 -13.32 13.57 0.91
CA THR A 171 -14.07 14.77 1.33
C THR A 171 -13.16 15.79 2.04
N LYS A 172 -12.22 15.34 2.87
CA LYS A 172 -11.23 16.23 3.51
C LYS A 172 -10.28 16.84 2.46
N VAL A 173 -9.79 16.02 1.51
CA VAL A 173 -8.93 16.48 0.41
C VAL A 173 -9.61 17.61 -0.40
N ILE A 174 -10.88 17.42 -0.78
CA ILE A 174 -11.65 18.45 -1.48
C ILE A 174 -11.70 19.76 -0.69
N ASN A 175 -12.01 19.68 0.60
CA ASN A 175 -12.16 20.85 1.47
C ASN A 175 -10.83 21.56 1.74
N GLU A 176 -9.76 20.82 2.03
CA GLU A 176 -8.44 21.36 2.36
C GLU A 176 -7.78 22.02 1.16
N LEU A 177 -7.86 21.38 -0.01
CA LEU A 177 -7.29 21.90 -1.26
C LEU A 177 -8.26 22.81 -2.01
N ARG A 178 -9.51 22.95 -1.53
CA ARG A 178 -10.58 23.74 -2.15
C ARG A 178 -10.81 23.37 -3.62
N LEU A 179 -10.82 22.05 -3.89
CA LEU A 179 -10.97 21.54 -5.25
C LEU A 179 -12.40 21.79 -5.78
N ASP A 180 -12.47 22.24 -7.02
CA ASP A 180 -13.69 22.30 -7.82
C ASP A 180 -13.68 21.15 -8.85
N LEU A 181 -14.30 20.03 -8.50
CA LEU A 181 -14.31 18.82 -9.35
C LEU A 181 -14.99 18.99 -10.71
N SER A 182 -15.56 20.16 -11.00
CA SER A 182 -16.00 20.54 -12.35
C SER A 182 -14.85 20.99 -13.25
N GLN A 183 -13.67 21.25 -12.69
CA GLN A 183 -12.45 21.63 -13.40
C GLN A 183 -11.57 20.39 -13.60
N ASP A 184 -11.11 20.18 -14.84
CA ASP A 184 -10.29 18.99 -15.19
C ASP A 184 -9.01 18.88 -14.34
N ALA A 185 -8.34 19.99 -14.03
CA ALA A 185 -7.12 20.02 -13.24
C ALA A 185 -7.36 19.59 -11.79
N ASP A 186 -8.45 20.04 -11.18
CA ASP A 186 -8.82 19.71 -9.80
C ASP A 186 -9.33 18.27 -9.71
N SER A 187 -10.08 17.80 -10.71
CA SER A 187 -10.48 16.40 -10.83
C SER A 187 -9.26 15.49 -10.94
N ALA A 188 -8.27 15.83 -11.77
CA ALA A 188 -7.03 15.06 -11.88
C ALA A 188 -6.23 15.04 -10.56
N THR A 189 -6.23 16.14 -9.82
CA THR A 189 -5.60 16.19 -8.48
C THR A 189 -6.33 15.28 -7.51
N TYR A 190 -7.66 15.27 -7.49
CA TYR A 190 -8.45 14.37 -6.65
C TYR A 190 -8.21 12.91 -7.00
N ASP A 191 -8.19 12.58 -8.30
CA ASP A 191 -7.93 11.22 -8.77
C ASP A 191 -6.53 10.74 -8.37
N GLN A 192 -5.53 11.61 -8.44
CA GLN A 192 -4.18 11.30 -7.98
C GLN A 192 -4.16 10.94 -6.48
N HIS A 193 -4.82 11.73 -5.64
CA HIS A 193 -4.94 11.43 -4.21
C HIS A 193 -5.66 10.10 -3.94
N MET A 194 -6.70 9.79 -4.74
CA MET A 194 -7.40 8.51 -4.66
C MET A 194 -6.47 7.34 -5.01
N HIS A 195 -5.74 7.43 -6.12
CA HIS A 195 -4.79 6.40 -6.53
C HIS A 195 -3.74 6.14 -5.45
N GLU A 196 -3.20 7.19 -4.85
CA GLU A 196 -2.21 7.09 -3.78
C GLU A 196 -2.80 6.47 -2.51
N PHE A 197 -3.98 6.93 -2.10
CA PHE A 197 -4.66 6.41 -0.91
C PHE A 197 -5.01 4.93 -1.07
N LEU A 198 -5.55 4.52 -2.22
CA LEU A 198 -5.97 3.16 -2.49
C LEU A 198 -4.82 2.25 -2.98
N GLY A 199 -3.69 2.83 -3.37
CA GLY A 199 -2.55 2.10 -3.92
C GLY A 199 -2.81 1.55 -5.32
N VAL A 200 -3.58 2.28 -6.15
CA VAL A 200 -3.83 1.93 -7.55
C VAL A 200 -2.53 2.02 -8.32
N PRO A 201 -2.13 0.97 -9.09
CA PRO A 201 -0.93 1.01 -9.92
C PRO A 201 -1.02 2.06 -11.03
N GLU A 202 0.14 2.60 -11.44
CA GLU A 202 0.21 3.63 -12.49
C GLU A 202 -0.17 3.10 -13.90
N ASP A 203 -0.15 1.77 -14.09
CA ASP A 203 -0.43 1.10 -15.34
C ASP A 203 -1.89 0.64 -15.51
N VAL A 204 -2.77 1.01 -14.56
CA VAL A 204 -4.21 0.79 -14.59
C VAL A 204 -4.92 2.06 -15.09
#